data_2f736b2cfa2513e0df8e925df7e67ded
#
_entry.id   2f736b2cfa2513e0df8e925df7e67ded
#
_cell.length_a   1.000
_cell.length_b   1.000
_cell.length_c   1.000
_cell.angle_alpha   90.00
_cell.angle_beta   90.00
_cell.angle_gamma   90.00
#
_symmetry.space_group_name_H-M   'P 1'
#
loop_
_entity.id
_entity.type
_entity.pdbx_description
1 polymer ?
#
loop_
_entity_poly.entity_id
_entity_poly.type
_entity_poly.pdbx_seq_one_letter_code
_entity_poly.pdbx_strand_id
1 'polypeptide(L)'
;MTGTELKERLISILEEKLPGDTGREYFEHQLEAVIRRNGFLLSKNVRVGDLVVGRKGFLNYLVMDKSGAACAIELDNRSPRQRSLQKLQVLPVSTGRLVVLRDGKKPHRYQEFGIDVIRATKFK
;
A
#
# COMPACT_ATOMS: atom_id res chain seq x y z
N MET A 1 -13.98 -9.20 -7.61
CA MET A 1 -13.27 -8.71 -6.40
C MET A 1 -13.39 -7.20 -6.34
N THR A 2 -13.68 -6.65 -5.18
CA THR A 2 -13.71 -5.21 -4.96
C THR A 2 -12.33 -4.69 -4.54
N GLY A 3 -12.14 -3.37 -4.58
CA GLY A 3 -10.91 -2.76 -4.07
C GLY A 3 -10.68 -3.06 -2.60
N THR A 4 -11.74 -3.09 -1.79
CA THR A 4 -11.66 -3.45 -0.37
C THR A 4 -11.22 -4.90 -0.18
N GLU A 5 -11.76 -5.81 -0.96
CA GLU A 5 -11.36 -7.23 -0.92
C GLU A 5 -9.92 -7.41 -1.36
N LEU A 6 -9.49 -6.70 -2.39
CA LEU A 6 -8.10 -6.71 -2.84
C LEU A 6 -7.17 -6.19 -1.74
N LYS A 7 -7.55 -5.08 -1.09
CA LYS A 7 -6.80 -4.54 0.05
C LYS A 7 -6.63 -5.58 1.17
N GLU A 8 -7.72 -6.24 1.55
CA GLU A 8 -7.68 -7.26 2.61
C GLU A 8 -6.75 -8.42 2.25
N ARG A 9 -6.80 -8.85 0.99
CA ARG A 9 -5.92 -9.90 0.50
C ARG A 9 -4.45 -9.48 0.51
N LEU A 10 -4.16 -8.24 0.11
CA LEU A 10 -2.81 -7.70 0.15
C LEU A 10 -2.28 -7.60 1.58
N ILE A 11 -3.11 -7.14 2.52
CA ILE A 11 -2.73 -7.09 3.93
C ILE A 11 -2.34 -8.48 4.43
N SER A 12 -3.15 -9.47 4.14
CA SER A 12 -2.90 -10.85 4.55
C SER A 12 -1.57 -11.39 4.01
N ILE A 13 -1.26 -11.06 2.77
CA ILE A 13 -0.02 -11.49 2.11
C ILE A 13 1.19 -10.74 2.68
N LEU A 14 1.07 -9.42 2.82
CA LEU A 14 2.21 -8.57 3.14
C LEU A 14 2.62 -8.64 4.62
N GLU A 15 1.67 -8.81 5.52
CA GLU A 15 1.96 -8.89 6.96
C GLU A 15 2.97 -9.96 7.32
N GLU A 16 2.97 -11.07 6.59
CA GLU A 16 3.82 -12.23 6.88
C GLU A 16 5.13 -12.24 6.08
N LYS A 17 5.19 -11.49 5.00
CA LYS A 17 6.25 -11.64 4.00
C LYS A 17 7.22 -10.48 3.90
N LEU A 18 6.95 -9.37 4.58
CA LEU A 18 7.81 -8.20 4.46
C LEU A 18 8.88 -8.18 5.54
N PRO A 19 10.16 -8.00 5.17
CA PRO A 19 11.26 -7.90 6.12
C PRO A 19 11.32 -6.51 6.74
N GLY A 20 11.08 -6.41 8.04
CA GLY A 20 11.34 -5.19 8.80
C GLY A 20 12.82 -4.99 9.06
N ASP A 21 13.21 -3.80 9.46
CA ASP A 21 14.59 -3.43 9.82
C ASP A 21 15.59 -3.55 8.67
N THR A 22 15.12 -3.41 7.42
CA THR A 22 16.00 -3.45 6.24
C THR A 22 16.06 -2.10 5.57
N GLY A 23 17.02 -1.91 4.68
CA GLY A 23 17.11 -0.72 3.86
C GLY A 23 15.89 -0.56 2.97
N ARG A 24 15.56 0.68 2.64
CA ARG A 24 14.37 1.01 1.84
C ARG A 24 14.34 0.30 0.50
N GLU A 25 15.45 0.30 -0.21
CA GLU A 25 15.54 -0.32 -1.54
C GLU A 25 15.27 -1.81 -1.51
N TYR A 26 15.87 -2.51 -0.55
CA TYR A 26 15.63 -3.93 -0.36
C TYR A 26 14.17 -4.21 0.01
N PHE A 27 13.62 -3.39 0.90
CA PHE A 27 12.22 -3.51 1.31
C PHE A 27 11.26 -3.35 0.13
N GLU A 28 11.48 -2.33 -0.71
CA GLU A 28 10.68 -2.11 -1.90
C GLU A 28 10.74 -3.29 -2.86
N HIS A 29 11.94 -3.85 -3.07
CA HIS A 29 12.13 -5.03 -3.90
C HIS A 29 11.32 -6.23 -3.39
N GLN A 30 11.34 -6.46 -2.09
CA GLN A 30 10.59 -7.57 -1.49
C GLN A 30 9.08 -7.35 -1.60
N LEU A 31 8.61 -6.15 -1.33
CA LEU A 31 7.20 -5.80 -1.49
C LEU A 31 6.72 -6.07 -2.91
N GLU A 32 7.45 -5.56 -3.90
CA GLU A 32 7.10 -5.72 -5.32
C GLU A 32 7.11 -7.20 -5.73
N ALA A 33 8.13 -7.93 -5.31
CA ALA A 33 8.24 -9.36 -5.63
C ALA A 33 7.09 -10.18 -5.06
N VAL A 34 6.70 -9.92 -3.82
CA VAL A 34 5.60 -10.63 -3.16
C VAL A 34 4.29 -10.36 -3.88
N ILE A 35 4.03 -9.10 -4.23
CA ILE A 35 2.80 -8.72 -4.93
C ILE A 35 2.72 -9.40 -6.30
N ARG A 36 3.81 -9.34 -7.08
CA ARG A 36 3.85 -9.95 -8.41
C ARG A 36 3.74 -11.46 -8.37
N ARG A 37 4.36 -12.12 -7.40
CA ARG A 37 4.27 -13.58 -7.24
C ARG A 37 2.86 -14.07 -6.95
N ASN A 38 2.03 -13.22 -6.37
CA ASN A 38 0.63 -13.55 -6.11
C ASN A 38 -0.29 -13.26 -7.31
N GLY A 39 0.29 -12.91 -8.45
CA GLY A 39 -0.45 -12.75 -9.70
C GLY A 39 -1.09 -11.39 -9.89
N PHE A 40 -0.74 -10.40 -9.06
CA PHE A 40 -1.27 -9.05 -9.19
C PHE A 40 -0.40 -8.19 -10.11
N LEU A 41 -1.04 -7.26 -10.79
CA LEU A 41 -0.36 -6.23 -11.56
C LEU A 41 0.06 -5.10 -10.63
N LEU A 42 1.27 -4.59 -10.85
CA LEU A 42 1.84 -3.53 -10.02
C LEU A 42 2.33 -2.40 -10.89
N SER A 43 1.81 -1.19 -10.64
CA SER A 43 2.29 0.03 -11.27
C SER A 43 2.94 0.91 -10.20
N LYS A 44 4.07 1.54 -10.57
CA LYS A 44 4.85 2.39 -9.66
C LYS A 44 4.69 3.86 -10.05
N ASN A 45 4.71 4.74 -9.08
CA ASN A 45 4.67 6.20 -9.29
C ASN A 45 3.48 6.62 -10.15
N VAL A 46 2.30 6.18 -9.77
CA VAL A 46 1.06 6.47 -10.49
C VAL A 46 0.56 7.86 -10.13
N ARG A 47 0.29 8.70 -11.13
CA ARG A 47 -0.23 10.05 -10.87
C ARG A 47 -1.65 9.97 -10.31
N VAL A 48 -1.87 10.67 -9.21
CA VAL A 48 -3.21 10.76 -8.61
C VAL A 48 -4.21 11.35 -9.60
N GLY A 49 -3.77 12.31 -10.41
CA GLY A 49 -4.59 12.94 -11.44
C GLY A 49 -5.13 11.98 -12.51
N ASP A 50 -4.51 10.84 -12.70
CA ASP A 50 -5.00 9.80 -13.63
C ASP A 50 -6.20 9.05 -13.06
N LEU A 51 -6.41 9.11 -11.74
CA LEU A 51 -7.51 8.45 -11.04
C LEU A 51 -8.59 9.44 -10.59
N VAL A 52 -8.20 10.67 -10.26
CA VAL A 52 -9.09 11.71 -9.77
C VAL A 52 -8.75 13.04 -10.46
N VAL A 53 -9.62 13.51 -11.31
CA VAL A 53 -9.41 14.74 -12.09
C VAL A 53 -9.11 15.93 -11.17
N GLY A 54 -8.10 16.71 -11.54
CA GLY A 54 -7.73 17.94 -10.82
C GLY A 54 -6.88 17.72 -9.59
N ARG A 55 -6.50 16.50 -9.26
CA ARG A 55 -5.64 16.22 -8.12
C ARG A 55 -4.18 16.06 -8.55
N LYS A 56 -3.27 16.40 -7.65
CA LYS A 56 -1.82 16.33 -7.87
C LYS A 56 -1.18 15.27 -6.98
N GLY A 57 0.04 14.90 -7.32
CA GLY A 57 0.83 13.95 -6.55
C GLY A 57 0.95 12.59 -7.22
N PHE A 58 1.78 11.74 -6.63
CA PHE A 58 2.06 10.40 -7.13
C PHE A 58 1.85 9.39 -6.02
N LEU A 59 1.20 8.27 -6.36
CA LEU A 59 1.11 7.11 -5.48
C LEU A 59 2.38 6.29 -5.65
N ASN A 60 2.89 5.73 -4.55
CA ASN A 60 4.04 4.83 -4.65
C ASN A 60 3.70 3.61 -5.51
N TYR A 61 2.54 2.99 -5.25
CA TYR A 61 2.08 1.82 -5.99
C TYR A 61 0.58 1.84 -6.21
N LEU A 62 0.18 1.29 -7.34
CA LEU A 62 -1.21 0.91 -7.62
C LEU A 62 -1.21 -0.57 -7.99
N VAL A 63 -1.91 -1.38 -7.22
CA VAL A 63 -2.03 -2.82 -7.44
C VAL A 63 -3.40 -3.10 -8.05
N MET A 64 -3.44 -3.95 -9.05
CA MET A 64 -4.69 -4.33 -9.72
C MET A 64 -4.78 -5.84 -9.87
N ASP A 65 -5.97 -6.38 -9.78
CA ASP A 65 -6.22 -7.77 -10.14
C ASP A 65 -6.82 -7.88 -11.55
N LYS A 66 -7.07 -9.09 -11.99
CA LYS A 66 -7.62 -9.35 -13.33
C LYS A 66 -9.06 -8.87 -13.50
N SER A 67 -9.78 -8.67 -12.42
CA SER A 67 -11.16 -8.19 -12.45
C SER A 67 -11.26 -6.67 -12.56
N GLY A 68 -10.13 -5.98 -12.45
CA GLY A 68 -10.09 -4.52 -12.45
C GLY A 68 -10.17 -3.89 -11.09
N ALA A 69 -10.24 -4.67 -10.00
CA ALA A 69 -10.14 -4.13 -8.65
C ALA A 69 -8.77 -3.50 -8.44
N ALA A 70 -8.72 -2.38 -7.74
CA ALA A 70 -7.50 -1.62 -7.53
C ALA A 70 -7.30 -1.28 -6.04
N CYS A 71 -6.04 -1.29 -5.62
CA CYS A 71 -5.63 -0.86 -4.29
C CYS A 71 -4.38 0.01 -4.40
N ALA A 72 -4.45 1.21 -3.83
CA ALA A 72 -3.31 2.12 -3.78
C ALA A 72 -2.52 1.87 -2.50
N ILE A 73 -1.20 1.84 -2.63
CA ILE A 73 -0.28 1.64 -1.51
C ILE A 73 0.70 2.79 -1.43
N GLU A 74 0.82 3.38 -0.24
CA GLU A 74 1.87 4.32 0.10
C GLU A 74 2.86 3.68 1.07
N LEU A 75 4.15 3.92 0.86
CA LEU A 75 5.21 3.45 1.74
C LEU A 75 5.69 4.59 2.62
N ASP A 76 5.66 4.37 3.93
CA ASP A 76 6.20 5.30 4.89
C ASP A 76 7.16 4.57 5.83
N ASN A 77 7.85 5.30 6.70
CA ASN A 77 8.87 4.70 7.55
C ASN A 77 8.29 4.20 8.90
N ARG A 78 8.01 5.11 9.82
CA ARG A 78 7.57 4.77 11.18
C ARG A 78 6.11 5.06 11.44
N SER A 79 5.56 6.01 10.71
CA SER A 79 4.16 6.41 10.80
C SER A 79 3.69 6.93 9.45
N PRO A 80 2.38 6.89 9.17
CA PRO A 80 1.86 7.45 7.94
C PRO A 80 2.13 8.95 7.89
N ARG A 81 2.73 9.43 6.81
CA ARG A 81 2.88 10.86 6.60
C ARG A 81 1.54 11.46 6.24
N GLN A 82 1.31 12.70 6.67
CA GLN A 82 0.09 13.41 6.33
C GLN A 82 -0.13 13.47 4.82
N ARG A 83 0.94 13.66 4.07
CA ARG A 83 0.87 13.71 2.61
C ARG A 83 0.41 12.38 1.99
N SER A 84 0.86 11.25 2.53
CA SER A 84 0.39 9.93 2.11
C SER A 84 -1.09 9.75 2.36
N LEU A 85 -1.55 10.11 3.56
CA LEU A 85 -2.96 10.02 3.93
C LEU A 85 -3.83 10.91 3.04
N GLN A 86 -3.39 12.14 2.76
CA GLN A 86 -4.12 13.06 1.90
C GLN A 86 -4.29 12.51 0.49
N LYS A 87 -3.25 11.93 -0.09
CA LYS A 87 -3.32 11.32 -1.42
C LYS A 87 -4.32 10.16 -1.45
N LEU A 88 -4.30 9.32 -0.43
CA LEU A 88 -5.20 8.17 -0.37
C LEU A 88 -6.65 8.58 -0.13
N GLN A 89 -6.88 9.61 0.69
CA GLN A 89 -8.24 10.07 1.02
C GLN A 89 -9.03 10.58 -0.19
N VAL A 90 -8.34 11.13 -1.19
CA VAL A 90 -9.02 11.69 -2.37
C VAL A 90 -9.34 10.64 -3.44
N LEU A 91 -8.87 9.42 -3.28
CA LEU A 91 -9.13 8.37 -4.26
C LEU A 91 -10.58 7.90 -4.25
N PRO A 92 -11.08 7.34 -5.36
CA PRO A 92 -12.44 6.79 -5.39
C PRO A 92 -12.66 5.78 -4.28
N VAL A 93 -13.88 5.76 -3.73
CA VAL A 93 -14.26 4.84 -2.64
C VAL A 93 -14.05 3.38 -3.03
N SER A 94 -14.20 3.07 -4.33
CA SER A 94 -13.99 1.72 -4.86
C SER A 94 -12.53 1.26 -4.86
N THR A 95 -11.58 2.20 -4.71
CA THR A 95 -10.16 1.89 -4.66
C THR A 95 -9.75 1.56 -3.21
N GLY A 96 -9.13 0.41 -3.00
CA GLY A 96 -8.54 0.08 -1.71
C GLY A 96 -7.41 1.05 -1.36
N ARG A 97 -7.21 1.32 -0.06
CA ARG A 97 -6.23 2.30 0.42
C ARG A 97 -5.42 1.67 1.54
N LEU A 98 -4.12 1.67 1.37
CA LEU A 98 -3.22 1.00 2.29
C LEU A 98 -1.92 1.79 2.47
N VAL A 99 -1.50 1.96 3.71
CA VAL A 99 -0.16 2.44 4.04
C VAL A 99 0.65 1.27 4.60
N VAL A 100 1.84 1.06 4.07
CA VAL A 100 2.77 0.05 4.56
C VAL A 100 3.94 0.76 5.23
N LEU A 101 4.17 0.44 6.50
CA LEU A 101 5.27 1.02 7.26
C LEU A 101 6.47 0.08 7.25
N ARG A 102 7.61 0.61 6.86
CA ARG A 102 8.85 -0.16 6.80
C ARG A 102 9.43 -0.44 8.19
N ASP A 103 9.25 0.50 9.13
CA ASP A 103 9.85 0.44 10.46
C ASP A 103 8.85 0.88 11.55
N GLY A 104 7.61 0.44 11.42
CA GLY A 104 6.57 0.77 12.39
C GLY A 104 6.73 0.00 13.70
N LYS A 105 6.40 0.66 14.81
CA LYS A 105 6.50 0.07 16.15
C LYS A 105 5.17 -0.34 16.77
N LYS A 106 4.08 0.21 16.27
CA LYS A 106 2.72 0.00 16.80
C LYS A 106 2.02 -1.13 16.07
N PRO A 107 0.78 -1.49 16.50
CA PRO A 107 0.23 -2.78 16.14
C PRO A 107 0.39 -3.10 14.65
N HIS A 108 0.40 -4.40 14.36
CA HIS A 108 0.57 -4.87 12.97
C HIS A 108 -0.40 -4.21 12.01
N ARG A 109 -1.60 -3.89 12.49
CA ARG A 109 -2.63 -3.27 11.69
C ARG A 109 -3.44 -2.30 12.54
N TYR A 110 -3.68 -1.11 12.00
CA TYR A 110 -4.58 -0.13 12.60
C TYR A 110 -5.14 0.78 11.50
N GLN A 111 -6.06 1.65 11.86
CA GLN A 111 -6.62 2.62 10.91
C GLN A 111 -6.30 4.04 11.36
N GLU A 112 -6.04 4.90 10.37
CA GLU A 112 -5.84 6.33 10.56
C GLU A 112 -6.63 7.06 9.48
N PHE A 113 -7.58 7.89 9.90
CA PHE A 113 -8.51 8.58 8.99
C PHE A 113 -9.21 7.60 8.02
N GLY A 114 -9.59 6.43 8.50
CA GLY A 114 -10.27 5.41 7.71
C GLY A 114 -9.36 4.64 6.75
N ILE A 115 -8.06 4.88 6.79
CA ILE A 115 -7.09 4.20 5.93
C ILE A 115 -6.36 3.13 6.74
N ASP A 116 -6.30 1.92 6.21
CA ASP A 116 -5.60 0.83 6.86
C ASP A 116 -4.09 1.04 6.78
N VAL A 117 -3.42 0.82 7.91
CA VAL A 117 -1.98 0.91 8.06
C VAL A 117 -1.48 -0.44 8.56
N ILE A 118 -0.49 -0.99 7.88
CA ILE A 118 0.20 -2.21 8.33
C ILE A 118 1.68 -1.93 8.43
N ARG A 119 2.38 -2.72 9.23
CA ARG A 119 3.84 -2.62 9.36
C ARG A 119 4.52 -3.91 8.96
N ALA A 120 5.74 -3.77 8.46
CA ALA A 120 6.60 -4.90 8.18
C ALA A 120 6.96 -5.64 9.48
N THR A 121 7.10 -6.95 9.38
CA THR A 121 7.55 -7.77 10.49
C THR A 121 9.07 -7.66 10.59
N LYS A 122 9.58 -7.52 11.80
CA LYS A 122 11.03 -7.53 12.01
C LYS A 122 11.61 -8.90 11.67
N PHE A 123 12.82 -8.91 11.16
CA PHE A 123 13.59 -10.14 11.07
C PHE A 123 13.85 -10.67 12.48
N LYS A 124 13.64 -11.92 12.60
CA LYS A 124 14.03 -12.63 13.81
C LYS A 124 15.40 -13.25 13.65
#